data_3b4d66810ba4c02e4293f486e12c861e
#
_entry.id   3b4d66810ba4c02e4293f486e12c861e
#
_cell.length_a   1.000
_cell.length_b   1.000
_cell.length_c   1.000
_cell.angle_alpha   90.00
_cell.angle_beta   90.00
_cell.angle_gamma   90.00
#
_symmetry.space_group_name_H-M   'P 1'
#
loop_
_entity.id
_entity.type
_entity.pdbx_description
1 polymer ?
#
loop_
_entity_poly.entity_id
_entity_poly.type
_entity_poly.pdbx_seq_one_letter_code
_entity_poly.pdbx_strand_id
1 'polypeptide(L)'
;MKRLFSILIAAALLVFTACGSPPSAETLESAEGQQIRLTAGDIQIDITLNGSQAAAALVQMLPLELTLIERNYFAKGMLLPDPLPDTEQTTRAYAVGDLGYWADGQNLAIFYDDIFAQTSVPIIPLGRAENGAEQLSDISGTATLELLSDAAQEPMD
;
A
#
# COMPACT_ATOMS: atom_id res chain seq x y z
N MET A 1 25.45 78.92 -23.12
CA MET A 1 24.09 78.47 -22.95
C MET A 1 23.88 77.14 -23.68
N LYS A 2 24.15 76.03 -23.06
CA LYS A 2 23.75 74.74 -23.59
C LYS A 2 23.38 73.85 -22.41
N ARG A 3 22.10 73.52 -22.30
CA ARG A 3 21.54 72.68 -21.25
C ARG A 3 21.76 71.22 -21.65
N LEU A 4 22.55 70.52 -20.89
CA LEU A 4 22.74 69.09 -20.99
C LEU A 4 21.61 68.41 -20.20
N PHE A 5 20.77 67.73 -20.93
CA PHE A 5 19.79 66.81 -20.36
C PHE A 5 20.45 65.45 -20.11
N SER A 6 20.74 65.16 -18.85
CA SER A 6 21.13 63.82 -18.44
C SER A 6 19.89 62.97 -18.32
N ILE A 7 19.77 62.01 -19.19
CA ILE A 7 18.79 60.94 -19.10
C ILE A 7 19.37 59.86 -18.24
N LEU A 8 18.82 59.71 -17.03
CA LEU A 8 19.14 58.60 -16.11
C LEU A 8 18.28 57.42 -16.51
N ILE A 9 18.88 56.42 -17.13
CA ILE A 9 18.20 55.13 -17.38
C ILE A 9 18.38 54.28 -16.13
N ALA A 10 17.30 54.16 -15.34
CA ALA A 10 17.24 53.20 -14.24
C ALA A 10 16.96 51.84 -14.82
N ALA A 11 17.99 50.98 -14.86
CA ALA A 11 17.81 49.57 -15.15
C ALA A 11 17.22 48.88 -13.92
N ALA A 12 15.94 48.56 -13.98
CA ALA A 12 15.29 47.71 -12.98
C ALA A 12 15.72 46.26 -13.22
N LEU A 13 16.62 45.77 -12.38
CA LEU A 13 16.95 44.35 -12.28
C LEU A 13 15.76 43.64 -11.60
N LEU A 14 14.94 43.00 -12.41
CA LEU A 14 13.96 42.02 -11.92
C LEU A 14 14.70 40.76 -11.47
N VAL A 15 14.97 40.67 -10.19
CA VAL A 15 15.42 39.42 -9.56
C VAL A 15 14.21 38.50 -9.49
N PHE A 16 14.10 37.59 -10.44
CA PHE A 16 13.19 36.44 -10.29
C PHE A 16 13.76 35.54 -9.21
N THR A 17 13.29 35.71 -8.00
CA THR A 17 13.50 34.70 -6.97
C THR A 17 12.61 33.50 -7.33
N ALA A 18 13.18 32.53 -8.00
CA ALA A 18 12.54 31.24 -8.15
C ALA A 18 12.47 30.60 -6.76
N CYS A 19 11.35 30.80 -6.06
CA CYS A 19 11.01 29.94 -4.95
C CYS A 19 10.78 28.54 -5.49
N GLY A 20 11.86 27.75 -5.56
CA GLY A 20 11.73 26.32 -5.69
C GLY A 20 11.04 25.81 -4.44
N SER A 21 9.76 25.43 -4.56
CA SER A 21 9.09 24.68 -3.50
C SER A 21 9.90 23.41 -3.27
N PRO A 22 10.24 23.05 -2.01
CA PRO A 22 10.85 21.76 -1.75
C PRO A 22 9.90 20.67 -2.28
N PRO A 23 10.42 19.56 -2.83
CA PRO A 23 9.57 18.48 -3.25
C PRO A 23 8.75 18.07 -2.03
N SER A 24 7.42 18.28 -2.11
CA SER A 24 6.51 17.77 -1.12
C SER A 24 6.75 16.28 -1.08
N ALA A 25 7.08 15.73 0.09
CA ALA A 25 6.96 14.30 0.31
C ALA A 25 5.55 13.94 -0.17
N GLU A 26 5.44 13.16 -1.24
CA GLU A 26 4.14 12.76 -1.75
C GLU A 26 3.47 11.99 -0.62
N THR A 27 2.52 12.64 0.02
CA THR A 27 1.66 11.97 1.01
C THR A 27 0.85 10.97 0.22
N LEU A 28 1.12 9.69 0.44
CA LEU A 28 0.35 8.64 -0.20
C LEU A 28 -1.12 8.83 0.17
N GLU A 29 -1.98 8.75 -0.82
CA GLU A 29 -3.42 8.78 -0.58
C GLU A 29 -3.80 7.57 0.29
N SER A 30 -4.64 7.80 1.30
CA SER A 30 -5.05 6.73 2.22
C SER A 30 -5.76 5.61 1.48
N ALA A 31 -5.39 4.38 1.81
CA ALA A 31 -6.03 3.17 1.29
C ALA A 31 -7.22 2.72 2.14
N GLU A 32 -7.58 3.45 3.19
CA GLU A 32 -8.66 3.05 4.11
C GLU A 32 -9.98 2.81 3.37
N GLY A 33 -10.53 1.62 3.56
CA GLY A 33 -11.77 1.19 2.92
C GLY A 33 -11.62 0.73 1.47
N GLN A 34 -10.47 0.91 0.84
CA GLN A 34 -10.23 0.36 -0.49
C GLN A 34 -10.18 -1.16 -0.43
N GLN A 35 -10.66 -1.79 -1.46
CA GLN A 35 -10.65 -3.25 -1.56
C GLN A 35 -9.64 -3.71 -2.61
N ILE A 36 -8.91 -4.75 -2.25
CA ILE A 36 -8.06 -5.50 -3.17
C ILE A 36 -8.56 -6.93 -3.26
N ARG A 37 -8.31 -7.56 -4.39
CA ARG A 37 -8.64 -8.97 -4.60
C ARG A 37 -7.37 -9.80 -4.73
N LEU A 38 -7.30 -10.84 -3.92
CA LEU A 38 -6.34 -11.91 -4.08
C LEU A 38 -7.01 -13.04 -4.87
N THR A 39 -6.42 -13.40 -5.99
CA THR A 39 -6.87 -14.53 -6.81
C THR A 39 -5.79 -15.60 -6.85
N ALA A 40 -6.13 -16.81 -6.44
CA ALA A 40 -5.23 -17.96 -6.45
C ALA A 40 -5.99 -19.19 -6.98
N GLY A 41 -5.68 -19.61 -8.21
CA GLY A 41 -6.48 -20.62 -8.88
C GLY A 41 -7.92 -20.17 -9.08
N ASP A 42 -8.87 -20.97 -8.59
CA ASP A 42 -10.31 -20.64 -8.65
C ASP A 42 -10.81 -19.86 -7.43
N ILE A 43 -9.92 -19.53 -6.49
CA ILE A 43 -10.26 -18.83 -5.25
C ILE A 43 -10.05 -17.32 -5.43
N GLN A 44 -11.04 -16.55 -5.03
CA GLN A 44 -10.98 -15.10 -4.96
C GLN A 44 -11.33 -14.64 -3.54
N ILE A 45 -10.49 -13.80 -2.98
CA ILE A 45 -10.63 -13.26 -1.63
C ILE A 45 -10.54 -11.74 -1.71
N ASP A 46 -11.59 -11.06 -1.28
CA ASP A 46 -11.63 -9.61 -1.21
C ASP A 46 -11.17 -9.15 0.16
N ILE A 47 -10.21 -8.26 0.19
CA ILE A 47 -9.56 -7.75 1.38
C ILE A 47 -9.81 -6.25 1.46
N THR A 48 -10.39 -5.80 2.56
CA THR A 48 -10.55 -4.37 2.83
C THR A 48 -9.31 -3.85 3.53
N LEU A 49 -8.68 -2.83 2.96
CA LEU A 49 -7.47 -2.22 3.48
C LEU A 49 -7.78 -1.22 4.60
N ASN A 50 -6.82 -1.03 5.49
CA ASN A 50 -6.85 0.00 6.52
C ASN A 50 -6.15 1.28 6.06
N GLY A 51 -6.15 2.31 6.91
CA GLY A 51 -5.54 3.61 6.63
C GLY A 51 -4.03 3.67 6.85
N SER A 52 -3.33 2.54 6.95
CA SER A 52 -1.87 2.53 7.15
C SER A 52 -1.12 3.04 5.93
N GLN A 53 0.05 3.62 6.15
CA GLN A 53 0.94 4.02 5.05
C GLN A 53 1.45 2.81 4.27
N ALA A 54 1.66 1.70 4.95
CA ALA A 54 2.05 0.44 4.31
C ALA A 54 0.95 -0.06 3.36
N ALA A 55 -0.33 0.01 3.75
CA ALA A 55 -1.45 -0.33 2.87
C ALA A 55 -1.53 0.62 1.65
N ALA A 56 -1.36 1.93 1.87
CA ALA A 56 -1.34 2.91 0.79
C ALA A 56 -0.19 2.64 -0.21
N ALA A 57 0.99 2.29 0.29
CA ALA A 57 2.13 1.93 -0.55
C ALA A 57 1.90 0.62 -1.32
N LEU A 58 1.24 -0.36 -0.70
CA LEU A 58 0.86 -1.61 -1.40
C LEU A 58 -0.03 -1.32 -2.59
N VAL A 59 -1.03 -0.44 -2.44
CA VAL A 59 -1.93 -0.06 -3.54
C VAL A 59 -1.16 0.51 -4.74
N GLN A 60 -0.09 1.26 -4.50
CA GLN A 60 0.74 1.83 -5.58
C GLN A 60 1.52 0.77 -6.37
N MET A 61 1.73 -0.40 -5.81
CA MET A 61 2.41 -1.50 -6.49
C MET A 61 1.47 -2.36 -7.34
N LEU A 62 0.17 -2.30 -7.11
CA LEU A 62 -0.81 -3.17 -7.77
C LEU A 62 -0.97 -2.84 -9.26
N PRO A 63 -1.22 -3.81 -10.13
CA PRO A 63 -1.37 -5.23 -9.83
C PRO A 63 -0.03 -5.96 -9.59
N LEU A 64 -0.06 -7.02 -8.78
CA LEU A 64 1.09 -7.87 -8.50
C LEU A 64 0.77 -9.34 -8.77
N GLU A 65 1.74 -10.07 -9.28
CA GLU A 65 1.74 -11.53 -9.29
C GLU A 65 2.82 -12.01 -8.34
N LEU A 66 2.43 -12.77 -7.33
CA LEU A 66 3.30 -13.20 -6.22
C LEU A 66 3.18 -14.71 -6.00
N THR A 67 4.27 -15.32 -5.55
CA THR A 67 4.27 -16.73 -5.17
C THR A 67 3.75 -16.89 -3.76
N LEU A 68 2.80 -17.82 -3.58
CA LEU A 68 2.31 -18.22 -2.26
C LEU A 68 3.34 -19.14 -1.59
N ILE A 69 3.77 -18.76 -0.39
CA ILE A 69 4.73 -19.50 0.42
C ILE A 69 4.02 -19.95 1.70
N GLU A 70 4.01 -21.25 1.95
CA GLU A 70 3.45 -21.80 3.18
C GLU A 70 4.20 -21.27 4.41
N ARG A 71 3.47 -20.81 5.40
CA ARG A 71 4.00 -20.33 6.67
C ARG A 71 3.37 -21.09 7.84
N ASN A 72 4.07 -22.10 8.29
CA ASN A 72 3.75 -22.84 9.53
C ASN A 72 2.29 -23.34 9.62
N TYR A 73 1.65 -23.62 8.49
CA TYR A 73 0.27 -24.15 8.40
C TYR A 73 -0.81 -23.21 8.98
N PHE A 74 -0.58 -21.90 8.95
CA PHE A 74 -1.59 -20.94 9.39
C PHE A 74 -1.65 -19.65 8.53
N ALA A 75 -0.68 -19.44 7.66
CA ALA A 75 -0.65 -18.29 6.77
C ALA A 75 0.01 -18.60 5.43
N LYS A 76 -0.33 -17.83 4.41
CA LYS A 76 0.42 -17.74 3.16
C LYS A 76 1.22 -16.46 3.14
N GLY A 77 2.53 -16.60 2.93
CA GLY A 77 3.45 -15.51 2.72
C GLY A 77 3.59 -15.18 1.24
N MET A 78 3.86 -13.92 0.93
CA MET A 78 4.11 -13.43 -0.42
C MET A 78 5.24 -12.40 -0.38
N LEU A 79 6.37 -12.70 -1.02
CA LEU A 79 7.51 -11.78 -1.09
C LEU A 79 7.17 -10.62 -2.02
N LEU A 80 7.27 -9.40 -1.53
CA LEU A 80 7.06 -8.20 -2.33
C LEU A 80 8.32 -7.84 -3.14
N PRO A 81 8.16 -7.22 -4.32
CA PRO A 81 9.31 -6.75 -5.12
C PRO A 81 10.05 -5.60 -4.43
N ASP A 82 9.34 -4.74 -3.69
CA ASP A 82 9.88 -3.60 -2.97
C ASP A 82 9.36 -3.58 -1.54
N PRO A 83 10.12 -3.02 -0.57
CA PRO A 83 9.66 -2.89 0.80
C PRO A 83 8.54 -1.86 0.92
N LEU A 84 7.62 -2.10 1.87
CA LEU A 84 6.63 -1.12 2.31
C LEU A 84 7.20 -0.26 3.46
N PRO A 85 6.65 0.94 3.70
CA PRO A 85 6.94 1.69 4.92
C PRO A 85 6.72 0.85 6.18
N ASP A 86 7.65 0.92 7.13
CA ASP A 86 7.70 0.07 8.32
C ASP A 86 7.69 0.86 9.64
N THR A 87 7.30 2.13 9.60
CA THR A 87 7.29 3.02 10.76
C THR A 87 6.04 2.90 11.63
N GLU A 88 5.08 2.10 11.23
CA GLU A 88 3.82 1.93 11.94
C GLU A 88 3.92 0.90 13.04
N GLN A 89 2.95 0.95 13.95
CA GLN A 89 2.90 -0.01 15.05
C GLN A 89 2.72 -1.43 14.55
N THR A 90 3.50 -2.32 15.13
CA THR A 90 3.39 -3.75 14.88
C THR A 90 2.54 -4.44 15.94
N THR A 91 2.03 -5.60 15.58
CA THR A 91 1.32 -6.50 16.48
C THR A 91 1.75 -7.94 16.23
N ARG A 92 1.54 -8.78 17.23
CA ARG A 92 1.63 -10.25 17.07
C ARG A 92 0.25 -10.90 17.10
N ALA A 93 -0.78 -10.14 17.45
CA ALA A 93 -2.16 -10.60 17.36
C ALA A 93 -2.58 -10.73 15.90
N TYR A 94 -3.32 -11.77 15.58
CA TYR A 94 -3.89 -12.00 14.26
C TYR A 94 -5.22 -12.76 14.38
N ALA A 95 -5.98 -12.71 13.32
CA ALA A 95 -7.17 -13.53 13.14
C ALA A 95 -7.21 -14.05 11.71
N VAL A 96 -8.00 -15.08 11.48
CA VAL A 96 -8.24 -15.60 10.11
C VAL A 96 -8.79 -14.47 9.24
N GLY A 97 -8.21 -14.29 8.07
CA GLY A 97 -8.54 -13.22 7.14
C GLY A 97 -7.66 -11.99 7.24
N ASP A 98 -6.88 -11.82 8.31
CA ASP A 98 -5.97 -10.68 8.43
C ASP A 98 -4.89 -10.73 7.35
N LEU A 99 -4.63 -9.58 6.74
CA LEU A 99 -3.47 -9.32 5.90
C LEU A 99 -2.49 -8.46 6.69
N GLY A 100 -1.28 -8.95 6.86
CA GLY A 100 -0.20 -8.26 7.56
C GLY A 100 1.07 -8.15 6.72
N TYR A 101 1.97 -7.29 7.15
CA TYR A 101 3.28 -7.10 6.53
C TYR A 101 4.39 -7.37 7.56
N TRP A 102 5.24 -8.32 7.26
CA TRP A 102 6.47 -8.59 8.00
C TRP A 102 7.62 -7.86 7.32
N ALA A 103 8.05 -6.73 7.91
CA ALA A 103 9.00 -5.81 7.30
C ALA A 103 10.40 -6.43 7.11
N ASP A 104 10.93 -7.11 8.12
CA ASP A 104 12.26 -7.73 8.04
C ASP A 104 12.37 -8.79 6.92
N GLY A 105 11.28 -9.43 6.59
CA GLY A 105 11.21 -10.42 5.51
C GLY A 105 10.64 -9.89 4.20
N GLN A 106 10.23 -8.63 4.16
CA GLN A 106 9.58 -8.00 3.01
C GLN A 106 8.42 -8.84 2.46
N ASN A 107 7.66 -9.47 3.37
CA ASN A 107 6.59 -10.40 3.04
C ASN A 107 5.23 -9.88 3.49
N LEU A 108 4.24 -10.04 2.61
CA LEU A 108 2.84 -10.06 3.03
C LEU A 108 2.53 -11.41 3.65
N ALA A 109 1.62 -11.43 4.61
CA ALA A 109 1.06 -12.66 5.17
C ALA A 109 -0.46 -12.53 5.25
N ILE A 110 -1.16 -13.49 4.67
CA ILE A 110 -2.60 -13.66 4.86
C ILE A 110 -2.85 -14.90 5.71
N PHE A 111 -3.56 -14.72 6.80
CA PHE A 111 -3.80 -15.79 7.78
C PHE A 111 -5.05 -16.57 7.40
N TYR A 112 -4.94 -17.87 7.32
CA TYR A 112 -6.03 -18.76 6.96
C TYR A 112 -6.44 -19.72 8.09
N ASP A 113 -5.67 -19.79 9.18
CA ASP A 113 -5.97 -20.61 10.35
C ASP A 113 -5.50 -19.88 11.62
N ASP A 114 -6.03 -20.27 12.77
CA ASP A 114 -5.78 -19.65 14.08
C ASP A 114 -5.11 -20.59 15.09
N ILE A 115 -4.32 -21.55 14.59
CA ILE A 115 -3.68 -22.58 15.42
C ILE A 115 -2.66 -22.05 16.44
N PHE A 116 -2.19 -20.83 16.30
CA PHE A 116 -1.27 -20.19 17.23
C PHE A 116 -1.92 -19.00 17.94
N ALA A 117 -1.57 -18.79 19.21
CA ALA A 117 -2.06 -17.66 19.98
C ALA A 117 -1.59 -16.29 19.47
N GLN A 118 -0.43 -16.28 18.80
CA GLN A 118 0.17 -15.08 18.21
C GLN A 118 1.21 -15.46 17.15
N THR A 119 1.58 -14.50 16.31
CA THR A 119 2.64 -14.67 15.33
C THR A 119 4.02 -14.75 16.00
N SER A 120 4.96 -15.45 15.38
CA SER A 120 6.36 -15.52 15.85
C SER A 120 7.15 -14.23 15.59
N VAL A 121 6.73 -13.45 14.58
CA VAL A 121 7.35 -12.19 14.18
C VAL A 121 6.34 -11.04 14.29
N PRO A 122 6.79 -9.80 14.54
CA PRO A 122 5.89 -8.66 14.53
C PRO A 122 5.42 -8.38 13.10
N ILE A 123 4.16 -8.00 12.95
CA ILE A 123 3.54 -7.64 11.69
C ILE A 123 2.87 -6.27 11.75
N ILE A 124 2.84 -5.57 10.64
CA ILE A 124 2.05 -4.34 10.46
C ILE A 124 0.72 -4.76 9.84
N PRO A 125 -0.43 -4.51 10.51
CA PRO A 125 -1.73 -4.80 9.93
C PRO A 125 -2.00 -3.93 8.70
N LEU A 126 -2.46 -4.54 7.61
CA LEU A 126 -2.78 -3.86 6.35
C LEU A 126 -4.27 -3.88 6.01
N GLY A 127 -4.98 -4.89 6.45
CA GLY A 127 -6.38 -5.07 6.13
C GLY A 127 -6.91 -6.43 6.55
N ARG A 128 -8.13 -6.72 6.12
CA ARG A 128 -8.82 -7.97 6.47
C ARG A 128 -9.78 -8.42 5.38
N ALA A 129 -9.77 -9.71 5.13
CA ALA A 129 -10.84 -10.41 4.42
C ALA A 129 -11.93 -10.84 5.41
N GLU A 130 -13.19 -10.58 5.11
CA GLU A 130 -14.30 -11.00 5.97
C GLU A 130 -14.54 -12.51 5.90
N ASN A 131 -14.21 -13.14 4.78
CA ASN A 131 -14.41 -14.57 4.54
C ASN A 131 -13.48 -15.09 3.46
N GLY A 132 -13.39 -16.40 3.35
CA GLY A 132 -12.71 -17.09 2.24
C GLY A 132 -11.24 -17.37 2.47
N ALA A 133 -10.59 -16.76 3.45
CA ALA A 133 -9.15 -16.95 3.68
C ALA A 133 -8.81 -18.41 4.02
N GLU A 134 -9.69 -19.15 4.68
CA GLU A 134 -9.53 -20.55 5.04
C GLU A 134 -9.30 -21.47 3.84
N GLN A 135 -9.80 -21.07 2.67
CA GLN A 135 -9.62 -21.81 1.42
C GLN A 135 -8.16 -21.84 0.95
N LEU A 136 -7.32 -20.95 1.48
CA LEU A 136 -5.90 -20.89 1.12
C LEU A 136 -5.08 -22.04 1.70
N SER A 137 -5.59 -22.78 2.67
CA SER A 137 -4.87 -23.90 3.30
C SER A 137 -4.29 -24.88 2.28
N ASP A 138 -5.06 -25.23 1.26
CA ASP A 138 -4.71 -26.23 0.25
C ASP A 138 -4.18 -25.62 -1.06
N ILE A 139 -4.00 -24.29 -1.09
CA ILE A 139 -3.58 -23.59 -2.30
C ILE A 139 -2.07 -23.35 -2.30
N SER A 140 -1.46 -23.59 -3.44
CA SER A 140 -0.06 -23.29 -3.71
C SER A 140 0.09 -22.68 -5.11
N GLY A 141 1.28 -22.19 -5.42
CA GLY A 141 1.59 -21.58 -6.71
C GLY A 141 1.55 -20.06 -6.63
N THR A 142 1.06 -19.41 -7.69
CA THR A 142 1.00 -17.96 -7.78
C THR A 142 -0.37 -17.42 -7.40
N ALA A 143 -0.38 -16.22 -6.87
CA ALA A 143 -1.58 -15.41 -6.65
C ALA A 143 -1.41 -14.06 -7.31
N THR A 144 -2.50 -13.48 -7.77
CA THR A 144 -2.56 -12.08 -8.20
C THR A 144 -3.21 -11.23 -7.12
N LEU A 145 -2.70 -10.03 -6.94
CA LEU A 145 -3.31 -8.97 -6.13
C LEU A 145 -3.70 -7.83 -7.06
N GLU A 146 -4.94 -7.45 -7.04
CA GLU A 146 -5.48 -6.38 -7.88
C GLU A 146 -6.33 -5.42 -7.04
N LEU A 147 -6.25 -4.13 -7.36
CA LEU A 147 -7.16 -3.16 -6.79
C LEU A 147 -8.55 -3.38 -7.41
N LEU A 148 -9.55 -3.57 -6.54
CA LEU A 148 -10.93 -3.51 -7.00
C LEU A 148 -11.31 -2.05 -7.19
N SER A 149 -11.51 -1.65 -8.45
CA SER A 149 -12.17 -0.39 -8.71
C SER A 149 -13.56 -0.45 -8.07
N ASP A 150 -13.93 0.58 -7.33
CA ASP A 150 -15.34 0.77 -7.02
C ASP A 150 -16.09 0.66 -8.34
N ALA A 151 -16.84 -0.44 -8.48
CA ALA A 151 -17.75 -0.57 -9.62
C ALA A 151 -18.59 0.70 -9.61
N ALA A 152 -18.41 1.51 -10.66
CA ALA A 152 -19.01 2.81 -10.79
C ALA A 152 -20.39 2.81 -10.15
N GLN A 153 -20.59 3.72 -9.19
CA GLN A 153 -21.94 4.15 -8.87
C GLN A 153 -22.51 4.66 -10.19
N GLU A 154 -23.18 3.77 -10.90
CA GLU A 154 -24.03 4.23 -12.00
C GLU A 154 -24.99 5.24 -11.40
N PRO A 155 -25.03 6.47 -11.92
CA PRO A 155 -26.07 7.39 -11.53
C PRO A 155 -27.38 6.72 -11.90
N MET A 156 -28.15 6.36 -10.89
CA MET A 156 -29.53 5.96 -11.11
C MET A 156 -30.28 7.20 -11.57
N ASP A 157 -30.58 7.25 -12.86
CA ASP A 157 -31.56 8.16 -13.43
C ASP A 157 -32.95 7.90 -12.84
#